data_e050194cfa36c0f2d258722c33d7af1f
#
_entry.id   e050194cfa36c0f2d258722c33d7af1f
#
_cell.length_a   1.000
_cell.length_b   1.000
_cell.length_c   1.000
_cell.angle_alpha   90.00
_cell.angle_beta   90.00
_cell.angle_gamma   90.00
#
_symmetry.space_group_name_H-M   'P 1'
#
loop_
_entity.id
_entity.type
_entity.pdbx_description
1 polymer ?
#
loop_
_entity_poly.entity_id
_entity_poly.type
_entity_poly.pdbx_seq_one_letter_code
_entity_poly.pdbx_strand_id
1 'polypeptide(L)'
;MSRIASALATLKAQGKKALIPYVTAGYPFADVTPELMHAMVAGGADIIELGVPFSDPSADGPVIQKAGDRALALGIGMVQVLAMVRAFRTRDSSTPVVLMGYANPVERYNQKHARADGANAFVHDAAAGVDGVLVVDYPPEECEGFAAELARHEMDLIFLLAPTSTDERMAQVARVATGYVYYVSLKGVTGAGTLDTAAVKAMLPRIRQFVSVPVGVGFGIRDAATARAISRVADAVVIGSRIIQLLDNQPREQVGLVAQDFLREIRTALDS
;
A
#
# COMPACT_ATOMS: atom_id res chain seq x y z
N MET A 1 -8.54 -17.57 4.33
CA MET A 1 -8.93 -16.12 4.20
C MET A 1 -7.67 -15.32 4.51
N SER A 2 -7.27 -14.43 3.61
CA SER A 2 -6.06 -13.62 3.81
C SER A 2 -6.16 -12.72 5.06
N ARG A 3 -5.01 -12.29 5.61
CA ARG A 3 -5.01 -11.33 6.74
C ARG A 3 -5.68 -10.00 6.35
N ILE A 4 -5.53 -9.54 5.11
CA ILE A 4 -6.19 -8.33 4.60
C ILE A 4 -7.72 -8.47 4.66
N ALA A 5 -8.25 -9.55 4.10
CA ALA A 5 -9.69 -9.79 4.09
C ALA A 5 -10.26 -9.92 5.51
N SER A 6 -9.53 -10.58 6.42
CA SER A 6 -9.92 -10.72 7.83
C SER A 6 -9.94 -9.36 8.56
N ALA A 7 -8.89 -8.54 8.39
CA ALA A 7 -8.80 -7.21 8.99
C ALA A 7 -9.93 -6.30 8.52
N LEU A 8 -10.17 -6.23 7.20
CA LEU A 8 -11.22 -5.40 6.62
C LEU A 8 -12.63 -5.85 7.02
N ALA A 9 -12.86 -7.17 7.11
CA ALA A 9 -14.14 -7.72 7.58
C ALA A 9 -14.39 -7.38 9.05
N THR A 10 -13.37 -7.46 9.90
CA THR A 10 -13.45 -7.11 11.33
C THR A 10 -13.77 -5.63 11.51
N LEU A 11 -13.07 -4.74 10.80
CA LEU A 11 -13.33 -3.29 10.84
C LEU A 11 -14.74 -2.97 10.36
N LYS A 12 -15.18 -3.58 9.27
CA LYS A 12 -16.54 -3.41 8.74
C LYS A 12 -17.61 -3.83 9.75
N ALA A 13 -17.41 -4.96 10.43
CA ALA A 13 -18.33 -5.44 11.46
C ALA A 13 -18.41 -4.47 12.68
N GLN A 14 -17.32 -3.74 12.95
CA GLN A 14 -17.26 -2.71 14.00
C GLN A 14 -17.74 -1.33 13.52
N GLY A 15 -18.15 -1.18 12.26
CA GLY A 15 -18.49 0.12 11.67
C GLY A 15 -17.30 1.07 11.47
N LYS A 16 -16.07 0.53 11.53
CA LYS A 16 -14.82 1.28 11.40
C LYS A 16 -14.28 1.26 9.98
N LYS A 17 -13.41 2.23 9.70
CA LYS A 17 -12.69 2.36 8.42
C LYS A 17 -11.23 2.01 8.59
N ALA A 18 -10.65 1.31 7.61
CA ALA A 18 -9.24 0.96 7.66
C ALA A 18 -8.35 2.19 7.46
N LEU A 19 -7.26 2.25 8.23
CA LEU A 19 -6.15 3.18 8.07
C LEU A 19 -4.95 2.44 7.46
N ILE A 20 -4.55 2.85 6.26
CA ILE A 20 -3.50 2.22 5.48
C ILE A 20 -2.37 3.24 5.24
N PRO A 21 -1.37 3.34 6.12
CA PRO A 21 -0.19 4.16 5.86
C PRO A 21 0.72 3.50 4.82
N TYR A 22 1.28 4.33 3.93
CA TYR A 22 2.35 3.96 3.01
C TYR A 22 3.67 4.57 3.47
N VAL A 23 4.74 3.78 3.42
CA VAL A 23 6.12 4.24 3.58
C VAL A 23 7.04 3.55 2.57
N THR A 24 8.10 4.24 2.14
CA THR A 24 9.15 3.66 1.31
C THR A 24 10.12 2.85 2.17
N ALA A 25 10.34 1.60 1.84
CA ALA A 25 11.28 0.74 2.57
C ALA A 25 12.70 1.32 2.54
N GLY A 26 13.35 1.38 3.71
CA GLY A 26 14.69 1.95 3.85
C GLY A 26 14.75 3.47 3.89
N TYR A 27 13.63 4.17 3.98
CA TYR A 27 13.56 5.61 4.12
C TYR A 27 13.10 6.01 5.53
N PRO A 28 13.68 7.04 6.15
CA PRO A 28 14.84 7.86 5.70
C PRO A 28 16.21 7.22 5.98
N PHE A 29 16.28 6.07 6.65
CA PHE A 29 17.50 5.33 6.96
C PHE A 29 17.31 3.84 6.63
N ALA A 30 18.39 3.16 6.22
CA ALA A 30 18.33 1.79 5.72
C ALA A 30 17.72 0.76 6.68
N ASP A 31 17.82 0.99 7.97
CA ASP A 31 17.50 0.03 9.03
C ASP A 31 16.29 0.40 9.91
N VAL A 32 15.61 1.53 9.63
CA VAL A 32 14.47 1.98 10.48
C VAL A 32 13.16 1.29 10.16
N THR A 33 13.01 0.70 8.98
CA THR A 33 11.70 0.23 8.48
C THR A 33 10.98 -0.74 9.42
N PRO A 34 11.60 -1.79 9.99
CA PRO A 34 10.86 -2.69 10.88
C PRO A 34 10.32 -1.98 12.13
N GLU A 35 11.11 -1.12 12.76
CA GLU A 35 10.66 -0.35 13.92
C GLU A 35 9.61 0.72 13.55
N LEU A 36 9.76 1.34 12.39
CA LEU A 36 8.75 2.26 11.84
C LEU A 36 7.42 1.55 11.61
N MET A 37 7.42 0.34 11.07
CA MET A 37 6.20 -0.47 10.89
C MET A 37 5.52 -0.75 12.23
N HIS A 38 6.28 -1.13 13.28
CA HIS A 38 5.71 -1.30 14.62
C HIS A 38 5.14 0.00 15.20
N ALA A 39 5.83 1.12 14.99
CA ALA A 39 5.35 2.43 15.42
C ALA A 39 4.05 2.83 14.70
N MET A 40 3.93 2.51 13.39
CA MET A 40 2.70 2.74 12.64
C MET A 40 1.52 1.91 13.18
N VAL A 41 1.75 0.63 13.51
CA VAL A 41 0.73 -0.21 14.16
C VAL A 41 0.31 0.39 15.51
N ALA A 42 1.27 0.81 16.34
CA ALA A 42 0.99 1.47 17.62
C ALA A 42 0.26 2.83 17.44
N GLY A 43 0.40 3.46 16.28
CA GLY A 43 -0.34 4.66 15.86
C GLY A 43 -1.75 4.37 15.33
N GLY A 44 -2.14 3.10 15.15
CA GLY A 44 -3.48 2.70 14.71
C GLY A 44 -3.58 2.33 13.22
N ALA A 45 -2.47 1.97 12.58
CA ALA A 45 -2.49 1.38 11.25
C ALA A 45 -3.17 -0.01 11.28
N ASP A 46 -4.08 -0.25 10.36
CA ASP A 46 -4.77 -1.54 10.22
C ASP A 46 -4.11 -2.42 9.14
N ILE A 47 -3.52 -1.82 8.11
CA ILE A 47 -2.76 -2.45 7.04
C ILE A 47 -1.57 -1.54 6.74
N ILE A 48 -0.40 -2.09 6.43
CA ILE A 48 0.78 -1.31 6.04
C ILE A 48 1.04 -1.51 4.55
N GLU A 49 1.12 -0.43 3.78
CA GLU A 49 1.70 -0.45 2.43
C GLU A 49 3.19 -0.10 2.50
N LEU A 50 4.03 -1.04 2.07
CA LEU A 50 5.48 -0.90 2.06
C LEU A 50 5.97 -0.76 0.61
N GLY A 51 6.45 0.43 0.24
CA GLY A 51 6.96 0.73 -1.08
C GLY A 51 8.32 0.09 -1.34
N VAL A 52 8.42 -0.64 -2.44
CA VAL A 52 9.68 -1.20 -2.95
C VAL A 52 10.38 -0.14 -3.79
N PRO A 53 11.60 0.33 -3.43
CA PRO A 53 12.29 1.35 -4.18
C PRO A 53 12.59 0.91 -5.62
N PHE A 54 12.37 1.84 -6.57
CA PHE A 54 12.63 1.61 -7.99
C PHE A 54 13.16 2.91 -8.63
N SER A 55 14.05 2.78 -9.64
CA SER A 55 14.72 3.92 -10.30
C SER A 55 13.82 4.70 -11.25
N ASP A 56 12.75 4.06 -11.76
CA ASP A 56 11.91 4.63 -12.83
C ASP A 56 10.41 4.60 -12.44
N PRO A 57 10.02 5.21 -11.31
CA PRO A 57 8.69 5.07 -10.70
C PRO A 57 7.67 5.99 -11.39
N SER A 58 7.15 5.58 -12.54
CA SER A 58 6.32 6.40 -13.45
C SER A 58 4.99 6.91 -12.85
N ALA A 59 4.46 6.24 -11.83
CA ALA A 59 3.20 6.62 -11.17
C ALA A 59 3.41 7.38 -9.85
N ASP A 60 4.65 7.44 -9.34
CA ASP A 60 4.94 8.08 -8.06
C ASP A 60 5.13 9.58 -8.20
N GLY A 61 4.67 10.32 -7.19
CA GLY A 61 4.93 11.72 -7.11
C GLY A 61 6.32 12.06 -6.55
N PRO A 62 6.75 13.34 -6.68
CA PRO A 62 8.12 13.75 -6.38
C PRO A 62 8.55 13.44 -4.94
N VAL A 63 7.62 13.41 -3.99
CA VAL A 63 7.92 13.07 -2.59
C VAL A 63 8.31 11.60 -2.45
N ILE A 64 7.55 10.70 -3.08
CA ILE A 64 7.81 9.26 -3.06
C ILE A 64 9.05 8.94 -3.91
N GLN A 65 9.20 9.56 -5.09
CA GLN A 65 10.40 9.43 -5.92
C GLN A 65 11.67 9.77 -5.13
N LYS A 66 11.71 10.94 -4.47
CA LYS A 66 12.85 11.35 -3.63
C LYS A 66 13.15 10.34 -2.52
N ALA A 67 12.12 9.78 -1.90
CA ALA A 67 12.29 8.74 -0.88
C ALA A 67 12.85 7.44 -1.48
N GLY A 68 12.36 7.04 -2.65
CA GLY A 68 12.86 5.89 -3.41
C GLY A 68 14.33 6.05 -3.82
N ASP A 69 14.70 7.20 -4.38
CA ASP A 69 16.09 7.50 -4.76
C ASP A 69 17.04 7.41 -3.56
N ARG A 70 16.62 7.96 -2.42
CA ARG A 70 17.42 7.86 -1.19
C ARG A 70 17.56 6.44 -0.70
N ALA A 71 16.48 5.65 -0.72
CA ALA A 71 16.52 4.25 -0.34
C ALA A 71 17.42 3.41 -1.26
N LEU A 72 17.35 3.65 -2.59
CA LEU A 72 18.24 3.00 -3.57
C LEU A 72 19.71 3.37 -3.31
N ALA A 73 20.01 4.64 -3.02
CA ALA A 73 21.36 5.09 -2.66
C ALA A 73 21.88 4.42 -1.39
N LEU A 74 21.01 4.01 -0.48
CA LEU A 74 21.32 3.23 0.72
C LEU A 74 21.40 1.70 0.45
N GLY A 75 21.27 1.26 -0.80
CA GLY A 75 21.37 -0.14 -1.19
C GLY A 75 20.12 -0.96 -0.95
N ILE A 76 18.96 -0.32 -0.79
CA ILE A 76 17.70 -1.03 -0.57
C ILE A 76 17.11 -1.50 -1.90
N GLY A 77 16.84 -2.80 -1.97
CA GLY A 77 16.14 -3.46 -3.07
C GLY A 77 15.22 -4.56 -2.53
N MET A 78 14.64 -5.37 -3.42
CA MET A 78 13.65 -6.38 -3.05
C MET A 78 14.14 -7.34 -1.94
N VAL A 79 15.39 -7.78 -1.98
CA VAL A 79 15.97 -8.67 -0.96
C VAL A 79 15.91 -8.04 0.43
N GLN A 80 16.31 -6.77 0.55
CA GLN A 80 16.27 -6.02 1.81
C GLN A 80 14.85 -5.78 2.27
N VAL A 81 13.93 -5.44 1.36
CA VAL A 81 12.51 -5.24 1.67
C VAL A 81 11.89 -6.51 2.26
N LEU A 82 12.10 -7.67 1.62
CA LEU A 82 11.62 -8.94 2.16
C LEU A 82 12.25 -9.29 3.51
N ALA A 83 13.53 -8.94 3.73
CA ALA A 83 14.18 -9.11 5.03
C ALA A 83 13.57 -8.21 6.11
N MET A 84 13.20 -6.95 5.78
CA MET A 84 12.51 -6.03 6.68
C MET A 84 11.12 -6.55 7.08
N VAL A 85 10.36 -7.09 6.14
CA VAL A 85 9.06 -7.72 6.44
C VAL A 85 9.24 -8.91 7.36
N ARG A 86 10.21 -9.79 7.11
CA ARG A 86 10.52 -10.91 8.02
C ARG A 86 10.91 -10.43 9.43
N ALA A 87 11.70 -9.37 9.53
CA ALA A 87 12.07 -8.78 10.82
C ALA A 87 10.84 -8.22 11.56
N PHE A 88 9.94 -7.51 10.86
CA PHE A 88 8.67 -7.05 11.42
C PHE A 88 7.83 -8.23 11.95
N ARG A 89 7.74 -9.33 11.20
CA ARG A 89 6.96 -10.53 11.58
C ARG A 89 7.46 -11.23 12.83
N THR A 90 8.67 -10.98 13.29
CA THR A 90 9.15 -11.56 14.56
C THR A 90 8.37 -11.07 15.79
N ARG A 91 7.70 -9.91 15.70
CA ARG A 91 6.94 -9.30 16.79
C ARG A 91 5.47 -9.00 16.44
N ASP A 92 5.09 -9.08 15.16
CA ASP A 92 3.72 -8.85 14.70
C ASP A 92 3.32 -9.93 13.70
N SER A 93 2.40 -10.80 14.09
CA SER A 93 1.88 -11.88 13.24
C SER A 93 0.52 -11.55 12.61
N SER A 94 -0.08 -10.41 12.95
CA SER A 94 -1.48 -10.10 12.65
C SER A 94 -1.69 -8.95 11.67
N THR A 95 -0.88 -7.89 11.73
CA THR A 95 -1.07 -6.71 10.87
C THR A 95 -0.73 -7.02 9.42
N PRO A 96 -1.66 -6.86 8.45
CA PRO A 96 -1.37 -7.10 7.05
C PRO A 96 -0.30 -6.16 6.49
N VAL A 97 0.57 -6.71 5.63
CA VAL A 97 1.60 -5.97 4.90
C VAL A 97 1.40 -6.16 3.40
N VAL A 98 1.25 -5.06 2.69
CA VAL A 98 1.16 -5.02 1.22
C VAL A 98 2.47 -4.47 0.67
N LEU A 99 3.10 -5.17 -0.26
CA LEU A 99 4.21 -4.61 -1.03
C LEU A 99 3.65 -3.83 -2.23
N MET A 100 4.00 -2.56 -2.31
CA MET A 100 3.69 -1.71 -3.46
C MET A 100 4.95 -1.44 -4.27
N GLY A 101 4.93 -1.73 -5.56
CA GLY A 101 6.10 -1.55 -6.43
C GLY A 101 5.76 -1.68 -7.90
N TYR A 102 6.78 -2.00 -8.68
CA TYR A 102 6.73 -2.07 -10.13
C TYR A 102 7.15 -3.45 -10.62
N ALA A 103 6.78 -3.79 -11.87
CA ALA A 103 7.06 -5.09 -12.48
C ALA A 103 8.56 -5.40 -12.53
N ASN A 104 9.38 -4.44 -12.93
CA ASN A 104 10.81 -4.66 -13.14
C ASN A 104 11.55 -5.18 -11.88
N PRO A 105 11.39 -4.61 -10.66
CA PRO A 105 11.95 -5.20 -9.44
C PRO A 105 11.51 -6.64 -9.18
N VAL A 106 10.24 -6.98 -9.46
CA VAL A 106 9.70 -8.34 -9.29
C VAL A 106 10.35 -9.30 -10.28
N GLU A 107 10.34 -8.95 -11.56
CA GLU A 107 10.90 -9.78 -12.64
C GLU A 107 12.41 -9.97 -12.47
N ARG A 108 13.14 -8.90 -12.09
CA ARG A 108 14.57 -8.98 -11.79
C ARG A 108 14.85 -9.91 -10.60
N TYR A 109 13.98 -9.89 -9.57
CA TYR A 109 14.09 -10.80 -8.45
C TYR A 109 13.93 -12.24 -8.91
N ASN A 110 12.89 -12.54 -9.69
CA ASN A 110 12.62 -13.86 -10.24
C ASN A 110 13.78 -14.40 -11.08
N GLN A 111 14.37 -13.55 -11.94
CA GLN A 111 15.53 -13.94 -12.75
C GLN A 111 16.77 -14.30 -11.90
N LYS A 112 17.03 -13.51 -10.83
CA LYS A 112 18.21 -13.72 -9.98
C LYS A 112 18.07 -14.87 -9.01
N HIS A 113 16.85 -15.19 -8.61
CA HIS A 113 16.54 -16.21 -7.60
C HIS A 113 15.71 -17.35 -8.20
N ALA A 114 15.89 -17.61 -9.53
CA ALA A 114 15.14 -18.63 -10.25
C ALA A 114 15.15 -19.96 -9.51
N ARG A 115 13.99 -20.55 -9.33
CA ARG A 115 13.79 -21.81 -8.60
C ARG A 115 13.87 -22.98 -9.56
N ALA A 116 14.43 -24.08 -9.08
CA ALA A 116 14.56 -25.32 -9.87
C ALA A 116 13.20 -25.94 -10.23
N ASP A 117 12.17 -25.69 -9.43
CA ASP A 117 10.79 -26.14 -9.67
C ASP A 117 9.98 -25.23 -10.62
N GLY A 118 10.59 -24.14 -11.11
CA GLY A 118 9.95 -23.16 -12.00
C GLY A 118 8.92 -22.24 -11.33
N ALA A 119 8.71 -22.35 -10.01
CA ALA A 119 7.83 -21.46 -9.27
C ALA A 119 8.38 -20.03 -9.23
N ASN A 120 7.47 -19.05 -9.11
CA ASN A 120 7.81 -17.64 -8.97
C ASN A 120 8.57 -17.40 -7.66
N ALA A 121 9.85 -17.06 -7.76
CA ALA A 121 10.73 -16.89 -6.59
C ALA A 121 10.26 -15.75 -5.69
N PHE A 122 9.79 -14.64 -6.27
CA PHE A 122 9.25 -13.52 -5.50
C PHE A 122 8.03 -13.94 -4.66
N VAL A 123 7.06 -14.61 -5.28
CA VAL A 123 5.84 -15.07 -4.58
C VAL A 123 6.20 -16.02 -3.44
N HIS A 124 7.08 -17.00 -3.71
CA HIS A 124 7.54 -17.94 -2.70
C HIS A 124 8.19 -17.25 -1.48
N ASP A 125 9.10 -16.30 -1.75
CA ASP A 125 9.85 -15.65 -0.67
C ASP A 125 9.03 -14.55 0.05
N ALA A 126 8.09 -13.93 -0.65
CA ALA A 126 7.13 -12.97 -0.08
C ALA A 126 6.14 -13.64 0.87
N ALA A 127 5.74 -14.89 0.60
CA ALA A 127 4.81 -15.66 1.43
C ALA A 127 5.27 -15.82 2.89
N ALA A 128 6.56 -15.61 3.18
CA ALA A 128 7.08 -15.62 4.54
C ALA A 128 6.60 -14.45 5.43
N GLY A 129 5.86 -13.47 4.89
CA GLY A 129 5.40 -12.36 5.71
C GLY A 129 4.54 -11.32 5.00
N VAL A 130 4.47 -11.33 3.67
CA VAL A 130 3.65 -10.42 2.87
C VAL A 130 2.24 -10.99 2.74
N ASP A 131 1.22 -10.12 2.76
CA ASP A 131 -0.19 -10.48 2.68
C ASP A 131 -0.85 -10.03 1.38
N GLY A 132 -0.22 -9.12 0.67
CA GLY A 132 -0.72 -8.65 -0.61
C GLY A 132 0.35 -7.93 -1.42
N VAL A 133 0.09 -7.81 -2.70
CA VAL A 133 1.00 -7.16 -3.65
C VAL A 133 0.21 -6.21 -4.52
N LEU A 134 0.76 -5.01 -4.72
CA LEU A 134 0.28 -4.01 -5.66
C LEU A 134 1.41 -3.71 -6.64
N VAL A 135 1.33 -4.26 -7.85
CA VAL A 135 2.28 -3.97 -8.93
C VAL A 135 1.64 -2.94 -9.86
N VAL A 136 2.17 -1.71 -9.81
CA VAL A 136 1.53 -0.51 -10.39
C VAL A 136 1.32 -0.61 -11.90
N ASP A 137 2.27 -1.22 -12.59
CA ASP A 137 2.37 -1.31 -14.05
C ASP A 137 1.99 -2.69 -14.63
N TYR A 138 1.47 -3.62 -13.81
CA TYR A 138 0.91 -4.86 -14.34
C TYR A 138 -0.49 -4.62 -14.93
N PRO A 139 -0.75 -5.02 -16.19
CA PRO A 139 -2.07 -4.97 -16.78
C PRO A 139 -2.95 -6.10 -16.22
N PRO A 140 -4.19 -5.82 -15.74
CA PRO A 140 -5.04 -6.83 -15.11
C PRO A 140 -5.39 -8.01 -16.04
N GLU A 141 -5.44 -7.77 -17.34
CA GLU A 141 -5.71 -8.79 -18.36
C GLU A 141 -4.61 -9.86 -18.46
N GLU A 142 -3.40 -9.59 -17.96
CA GLU A 142 -2.27 -10.52 -17.96
C GLU A 142 -1.98 -11.11 -16.56
N CYS A 143 -2.77 -10.73 -15.55
CA CYS A 143 -2.48 -11.08 -14.15
C CYS A 143 -3.15 -12.37 -13.65
N GLU A 144 -3.97 -13.08 -14.44
CA GLU A 144 -4.71 -14.26 -13.97
C GLU A 144 -3.77 -15.33 -13.37
N GLY A 145 -2.66 -15.62 -14.05
CA GLY A 145 -1.66 -16.59 -13.58
C GLY A 145 -0.98 -16.14 -12.28
N PHE A 146 -0.60 -14.86 -12.21
CA PHE A 146 0.04 -14.28 -11.04
C PHE A 146 -0.92 -14.23 -9.84
N ALA A 147 -2.18 -13.82 -10.06
CA ALA A 147 -3.22 -13.82 -9.04
C ALA A 147 -3.48 -15.24 -8.48
N ALA A 148 -3.53 -16.24 -9.35
CA ALA A 148 -3.71 -17.64 -8.93
C ALA A 148 -2.52 -18.14 -8.10
N GLU A 149 -1.31 -17.72 -8.41
CA GLU A 149 -0.13 -18.09 -7.65
C GLU A 149 -0.09 -17.39 -6.28
N LEU A 150 -0.39 -16.10 -6.20
CA LEU A 150 -0.54 -15.37 -4.95
C LEU A 150 -1.60 -16.01 -4.04
N ALA A 151 -2.74 -16.38 -4.62
CA ALA A 151 -3.84 -17.01 -3.88
C ALA A 151 -3.46 -18.34 -3.22
N ARG A 152 -2.58 -19.15 -3.84
CA ARG A 152 -2.06 -20.40 -3.22
C ARG A 152 -1.28 -20.13 -1.93
N HIS A 153 -0.77 -18.92 -1.76
CA HIS A 153 -0.03 -18.47 -0.58
C HIS A 153 -0.85 -17.52 0.31
N GLU A 154 -2.18 -17.47 0.13
CA GLU A 154 -3.08 -16.57 0.86
C GLU A 154 -2.73 -15.08 0.74
N MET A 155 -2.04 -14.69 -0.33
CA MET A 155 -1.72 -13.31 -0.66
C MET A 155 -2.75 -12.72 -1.62
N ASP A 156 -3.08 -11.45 -1.41
CA ASP A 156 -4.01 -10.68 -2.24
C ASP A 156 -3.29 -9.92 -3.37
N LEU A 157 -3.99 -9.71 -4.48
CA LEU A 157 -3.54 -8.85 -5.58
C LEU A 157 -4.38 -7.58 -5.63
N ILE A 158 -3.74 -6.46 -5.29
CA ILE A 158 -4.37 -5.14 -5.21
C ILE A 158 -4.13 -4.36 -6.50
N PHE A 159 -5.16 -3.66 -7.00
CA PHE A 159 -5.06 -2.82 -8.19
C PHE A 159 -5.40 -1.36 -7.91
N LEU A 160 -4.76 -0.48 -8.71
CA LEU A 160 -5.07 0.93 -8.76
C LEU A 160 -6.23 1.20 -9.75
N LEU A 161 -7.16 2.04 -9.31
CA LEU A 161 -8.15 2.70 -10.17
C LEU A 161 -7.97 4.22 -10.06
N ALA A 162 -8.20 4.91 -11.16
CA ALA A 162 -8.05 6.36 -11.29
C ALA A 162 -9.33 6.99 -11.85
N PRO A 163 -9.50 8.31 -11.80
CA PRO A 163 -10.64 9.00 -12.42
C PRO A 163 -10.79 8.73 -13.92
N THR A 164 -9.69 8.34 -14.57
CA THR A 164 -9.65 7.97 -16.01
C THR A 164 -9.92 6.50 -16.29
N SER A 165 -10.09 5.67 -15.26
CA SER A 165 -10.39 4.23 -15.45
C SER A 165 -11.73 4.05 -16.13
N THR A 166 -11.72 3.31 -17.26
CA THR A 166 -12.93 2.97 -18.02
C THR A 166 -13.71 1.85 -17.34
N ASP A 167 -14.95 1.63 -17.74
CA ASP A 167 -15.78 0.53 -17.24
C ASP A 167 -15.16 -0.84 -17.59
N GLU A 168 -14.54 -0.96 -18.77
CA GLU A 168 -13.81 -2.17 -19.18
C GLU A 168 -12.62 -2.43 -18.25
N ARG A 169 -11.85 -1.39 -17.91
CA ARG A 169 -10.72 -1.50 -16.97
C ARG A 169 -11.21 -1.93 -15.60
N MET A 170 -12.33 -1.36 -15.10
CA MET A 170 -12.90 -1.75 -13.82
C MET A 170 -13.40 -3.19 -13.83
N ALA A 171 -14.01 -3.65 -14.94
CA ALA A 171 -14.43 -5.03 -15.12
C ALA A 171 -13.25 -6.01 -15.19
N GLN A 172 -12.14 -5.63 -15.83
CA GLN A 172 -10.90 -6.42 -15.85
C GLN A 172 -10.29 -6.55 -14.44
N VAL A 173 -10.16 -5.44 -13.74
CA VAL A 173 -9.69 -5.41 -12.34
C VAL A 173 -10.57 -6.29 -11.44
N ALA A 174 -11.89 -6.22 -11.60
CA ALA A 174 -12.83 -6.99 -10.79
C ALA A 174 -12.66 -8.51 -10.89
N ARG A 175 -12.07 -9.03 -11.99
CA ARG A 175 -11.84 -10.47 -12.19
C ARG A 175 -10.67 -11.01 -11.37
N VAL A 176 -9.66 -10.16 -11.12
CA VAL A 176 -8.37 -10.59 -10.54
C VAL A 176 -8.04 -9.91 -9.22
N ALA A 177 -8.65 -8.75 -8.91
CA ALA A 177 -8.40 -8.04 -7.66
C ALA A 177 -8.98 -8.79 -6.47
N THR A 178 -8.17 -8.89 -5.41
CA THR A 178 -8.57 -9.41 -4.10
C THR A 178 -8.14 -8.42 -3.00
N GLY A 179 -8.47 -8.70 -1.74
CA GLY A 179 -8.16 -7.80 -0.64
C GLY A 179 -8.92 -6.48 -0.72
N TYR A 180 -8.43 -5.52 -1.49
CA TYR A 180 -9.10 -4.24 -1.78
C TYR A 180 -8.64 -3.69 -3.13
N VAL A 181 -9.33 -2.67 -3.64
CA VAL A 181 -8.83 -1.81 -4.72
C VAL A 181 -8.47 -0.45 -4.16
N TYR A 182 -7.44 0.17 -4.72
CA TYR A 182 -6.96 1.48 -4.32
C TYR A 182 -7.37 2.52 -5.38
N TYR A 183 -8.30 3.39 -5.01
CA TYR A 183 -8.71 4.51 -5.86
C TYR A 183 -7.82 5.74 -5.62
N VAL A 184 -7.07 6.11 -6.65
CA VAL A 184 -6.20 7.29 -6.67
C VAL A 184 -7.04 8.50 -7.07
N SER A 185 -7.36 9.39 -6.13
CA SER A 185 -8.39 10.42 -6.29
C SER A 185 -7.95 11.70 -7.02
N LEU A 186 -6.72 11.78 -7.56
CA LEU A 186 -6.23 12.98 -8.21
C LEU A 186 -6.38 12.97 -9.74
N LYS A 187 -6.78 14.13 -10.28
CA LYS A 187 -6.56 14.53 -11.67
C LYS A 187 -5.27 15.35 -11.72
N GLY A 188 -4.18 14.80 -12.28
CA GLY A 188 -2.91 15.51 -12.51
C GLY A 188 -1.74 15.05 -11.66
N VAL A 189 -0.56 15.62 -11.88
CA VAL A 189 0.69 15.28 -11.18
C VAL A 189 0.60 15.61 -9.70
N THR A 190 1.10 14.70 -8.90
CA THR A 190 1.17 14.75 -7.44
C THR A 190 1.81 16.03 -6.92
N GLY A 191 1.12 16.68 -5.98
CA GLY A 191 1.67 17.79 -5.19
C GLY A 191 0.95 19.13 -5.27
N ALA A 192 -0.02 19.33 -6.16
CA ALA A 192 -0.63 20.64 -6.44
C ALA A 192 -2.16 20.70 -6.30
N GLY A 193 -2.85 19.72 -5.72
CA GLY A 193 -4.31 19.73 -5.66
C GLY A 193 -4.87 19.53 -4.25
N THR A 194 -5.89 20.30 -3.92
CA THR A 194 -6.80 19.97 -2.82
C THR A 194 -7.63 18.75 -3.20
N LEU A 195 -7.79 17.81 -2.24
CA LEU A 195 -8.62 16.63 -2.40
C LEU A 195 -10.06 17.04 -2.76
N ASP A 196 -10.53 16.62 -3.92
CA ASP A 196 -11.92 16.81 -4.33
C ASP A 196 -12.78 15.64 -3.79
N THR A 197 -13.29 15.83 -2.58
CA THR A 197 -14.17 14.84 -1.93
C THR A 197 -15.49 14.62 -2.68
N ALA A 198 -15.96 15.59 -3.45
CA ALA A 198 -17.18 15.46 -4.24
C ALA A 198 -16.93 14.54 -5.44
N ALA A 199 -15.81 14.69 -6.13
CA ALA A 199 -15.41 13.80 -7.21
C ALA A 199 -15.21 12.35 -6.71
N VAL A 200 -14.58 12.17 -5.55
CA VAL A 200 -14.45 10.84 -4.91
C VAL A 200 -15.85 10.25 -4.64
N LYS A 201 -16.73 11.00 -3.99
CA LYS A 201 -18.10 10.58 -3.68
C LYS A 201 -18.89 10.18 -4.93
N ALA A 202 -18.71 10.86 -6.05
CA ALA A 202 -19.35 10.54 -7.32
C ALA A 202 -18.80 9.26 -7.97
N MET A 203 -17.49 9.01 -7.84
CA MET A 203 -16.83 7.88 -8.50
C MET A 203 -17.00 6.54 -7.77
N LEU A 204 -17.06 6.54 -6.44
CA LEU A 204 -17.14 5.30 -5.65
C LEU A 204 -18.38 4.42 -5.99
N PRO A 205 -19.60 4.96 -6.18
CA PRO A 205 -20.74 4.15 -6.61
C PRO A 205 -20.50 3.46 -7.96
N ARG A 206 -19.82 4.15 -8.91
CA ARG A 206 -19.49 3.57 -10.22
C ARG A 206 -18.50 2.42 -10.07
N ILE A 207 -17.44 2.58 -9.27
CA ILE A 207 -16.47 1.50 -9.00
C ILE A 207 -17.19 0.29 -8.38
N ARG A 208 -18.08 0.51 -7.41
CA ARG A 208 -18.83 -0.55 -6.72
C ARG A 208 -19.84 -1.29 -7.59
N GLN A 209 -20.16 -0.81 -8.80
CA GLN A 209 -20.94 -1.58 -9.78
C GLN A 209 -20.13 -2.75 -10.36
N PHE A 210 -18.81 -2.64 -10.43
CA PHE A 210 -17.93 -3.64 -11.01
C PHE A 210 -17.18 -4.43 -9.92
N VAL A 211 -16.68 -3.76 -8.89
CA VAL A 211 -15.76 -4.30 -7.90
C VAL A 211 -16.50 -4.60 -6.59
N SER A 212 -16.38 -5.84 -6.11
CA SER A 212 -17.02 -6.29 -4.87
C SER A 212 -16.11 -6.17 -3.63
N VAL A 213 -14.79 -6.07 -3.82
CA VAL A 213 -13.83 -5.89 -2.72
C VAL A 213 -13.90 -4.45 -2.15
N PRO A 214 -13.48 -4.23 -0.90
CA PRO A 214 -13.41 -2.88 -0.32
C PRO A 214 -12.63 -1.89 -1.17
N VAL A 215 -12.98 -0.61 -1.08
CA VAL A 215 -12.32 0.47 -1.82
C VAL A 215 -11.56 1.36 -0.85
N GLY A 216 -10.24 1.33 -0.93
CA GLY A 216 -9.34 2.28 -0.28
C GLY A 216 -9.21 3.55 -1.13
N VAL A 217 -9.21 4.70 -0.50
CA VAL A 217 -9.01 5.98 -1.19
C VAL A 217 -7.76 6.65 -0.65
N GLY A 218 -6.89 7.04 -1.54
CA GLY A 218 -5.67 7.77 -1.22
C GLY A 218 -5.49 8.97 -2.14
N PHE A 219 -4.38 9.65 -1.93
CA PHE A 219 -3.99 10.90 -2.55
C PHE A 219 -4.64 12.17 -1.97
N GLY A 220 -3.77 13.12 -1.62
CA GLY A 220 -4.19 14.42 -1.11
C GLY A 220 -4.64 14.42 0.35
N ILE A 221 -4.62 13.28 1.04
CA ILE A 221 -4.93 13.19 2.47
C ILE A 221 -3.70 13.64 3.26
N ARG A 222 -3.85 14.74 4.02
CA ARG A 222 -2.73 15.41 4.69
C ARG A 222 -2.90 15.53 6.21
N ASP A 223 -4.14 15.45 6.68
CA ASP A 223 -4.53 15.73 8.05
C ASP A 223 -5.80 14.96 8.44
N ALA A 224 -6.16 15.09 9.70
CA ALA A 224 -7.34 14.48 10.30
C ALA A 224 -8.64 14.88 9.62
N ALA A 225 -8.77 16.14 9.20
CA ALA A 225 -10.00 16.65 8.57
C ALA A 225 -10.23 16.00 7.19
N THR A 226 -9.20 15.93 6.36
CA THR A 226 -9.28 15.28 5.03
C THR A 226 -9.48 13.77 5.17
N ALA A 227 -8.80 13.11 6.11
CA ALA A 227 -8.99 11.68 6.40
C ALA A 227 -10.44 11.39 6.79
N ARG A 228 -11.00 12.17 7.72
CA ARG A 228 -12.39 12.05 8.16
C ARG A 228 -13.40 12.30 7.02
N ALA A 229 -13.15 13.27 6.14
CA ALA A 229 -14.02 13.53 5.00
C ALA A 229 -14.10 12.34 4.05
N ILE A 230 -12.96 11.69 3.77
CA ILE A 230 -12.88 10.50 2.91
C ILE A 230 -13.47 9.26 3.58
N SER A 231 -13.25 9.05 4.87
CA SER A 231 -13.76 7.88 5.59
C SER A 231 -15.28 7.74 5.56
N ARG A 232 -16.01 8.85 5.35
CA ARG A 232 -17.47 8.82 5.22
C ARG A 232 -17.97 8.10 3.96
N VAL A 233 -17.13 7.96 2.95
CA VAL A 233 -17.50 7.41 1.63
C VAL A 233 -16.68 6.20 1.23
N ALA A 234 -15.44 6.08 1.70
CA ALA A 234 -14.52 4.99 1.43
C ALA A 234 -14.57 3.90 2.52
N ASP A 235 -14.03 2.73 2.21
CA ASP A 235 -13.87 1.62 3.16
C ASP A 235 -12.52 1.69 3.88
N ALA A 236 -11.52 2.30 3.23
CA ALA A 236 -10.19 2.53 3.77
C ALA A 236 -9.64 3.90 3.35
N VAL A 237 -8.75 4.44 4.18
CA VAL A 237 -8.01 5.69 3.96
C VAL A 237 -6.54 5.37 3.81
N VAL A 238 -5.95 5.70 2.64
CA VAL A 238 -4.53 5.46 2.35
C VAL A 238 -3.76 6.77 2.45
N ILE A 239 -2.68 6.81 3.23
CA ILE A 239 -1.86 8.00 3.47
C ILE A 239 -0.39 7.68 3.23
N GLY A 240 0.23 8.33 2.24
CA GLY A 240 1.64 8.10 1.89
C GLY A 240 2.48 9.37 1.95
N SER A 241 2.38 10.25 0.96
CA SER A 241 3.27 11.39 0.78
C SER A 241 3.41 12.28 2.02
N ARG A 242 2.34 12.43 2.82
CA ARG A 242 2.40 13.22 4.04
C ARG A 242 3.27 12.58 5.10
N ILE A 243 3.20 11.26 5.27
CA ILE A 243 4.07 10.53 6.20
C ILE A 243 5.53 10.69 5.76
N ILE A 244 5.84 10.44 4.49
CA ILE A 244 7.19 10.62 3.94
C ILE A 244 7.73 12.03 4.22
N GLN A 245 6.91 13.09 4.00
CA GLN A 245 7.30 14.47 4.31
C GLN A 245 7.58 14.70 5.79
N LEU A 246 6.81 14.11 6.69
CA LEU A 246 7.01 14.23 8.13
C LEU A 246 8.29 13.53 8.60
N LEU A 247 8.66 12.43 7.95
CA LEU A 247 9.88 11.68 8.26
C LEU A 247 11.14 12.32 7.65
N ASP A 248 10.98 13.15 6.60
CA ASP A 248 12.12 13.83 5.98
C ASP A 248 12.83 14.72 7.02
N ASN A 249 14.15 14.61 7.08
CA ASN A 249 15.02 15.36 8.00
C ASN A 249 14.80 15.09 9.51
N GLN A 250 14.04 14.08 9.90
CA GLN A 250 13.95 13.69 11.31
C GLN A 250 15.24 12.98 11.77
N PRO A 251 15.69 13.22 13.02
CA PRO A 251 16.68 12.37 13.65
C PRO A 251 16.19 10.91 13.65
N ARG A 252 17.12 9.97 13.51
CA ARG A 252 16.80 8.54 13.39
C ARG A 252 15.91 8.04 14.52
N GLU A 253 16.16 8.44 15.74
CA GLU A 253 15.42 8.06 16.95
C GLU A 253 14.01 8.65 17.02
N GLN A 254 13.71 9.68 16.23
CA GLN A 254 12.39 10.33 16.20
C GLN A 254 11.46 9.78 15.11
N VAL A 255 12.00 9.06 14.13
CA VAL A 255 11.25 8.59 12.95
C VAL A 255 9.99 7.81 13.34
N GLY A 256 10.12 6.83 14.24
CA GLY A 256 8.99 6.04 14.72
C GLY A 256 7.95 6.86 15.48
N LEU A 257 8.39 7.72 16.40
CA LEU A 257 7.50 8.53 17.23
C LEU A 257 6.68 9.51 16.38
N VAL A 258 7.32 10.19 15.43
CA VAL A 258 6.64 11.12 14.50
C VAL A 258 5.57 10.43 13.68
N ALA A 259 5.84 9.23 13.14
CA ALA A 259 4.86 8.46 12.41
C ALA A 259 3.70 8.00 13.31
N GLN A 260 4.01 7.50 14.50
CA GLN A 260 3.02 7.01 15.47
C GLN A 260 2.06 8.14 15.90
N ASP A 261 2.58 9.30 16.25
CA ASP A 261 1.76 10.41 16.73
C ASP A 261 0.85 10.96 15.62
N PHE A 262 1.38 11.09 14.40
CA PHE A 262 0.57 11.49 13.26
C PHE A 262 -0.55 10.48 12.97
N LEU A 263 -0.23 9.18 12.94
CA LEU A 263 -1.26 8.16 12.67
C LEU A 263 -2.29 8.06 13.78
N ARG A 264 -1.92 8.29 15.05
CA ARG A 264 -2.86 8.35 16.18
C ARG A 264 -3.85 9.49 16.02
N GLU A 265 -3.40 10.67 15.56
CA GLU A 265 -4.29 11.80 15.23
C GLU A 265 -5.29 11.41 14.13
N ILE A 266 -4.79 10.79 13.04
CA ILE A 266 -5.65 10.31 11.95
C ILE A 266 -6.64 9.25 12.44
N ARG A 267 -6.20 8.25 13.20
CA ARG A 267 -7.05 7.18 13.74
C ARG A 267 -8.18 7.75 14.60
N THR A 268 -7.87 8.71 15.47
CA THR A 268 -8.87 9.38 16.29
C THR A 268 -9.94 10.07 15.45
N ALA A 269 -9.53 10.70 14.35
CA ALA A 269 -10.46 11.36 13.43
C ALA A 269 -11.32 10.37 12.62
N LEU A 270 -10.80 9.18 12.32
CA LEU A 270 -11.56 8.13 11.62
C LEU A 270 -12.59 7.45 12.55
N ASP A 271 -12.32 7.40 13.84
CA ASP A 271 -13.19 6.75 14.85
C ASP A 271 -14.23 7.71 15.45
N SER A 272 -14.20 9.00 15.09
CA SER A 272 -15.14 10.04 15.53
C SER A 272 -16.20 10.34 14.44
#